data_e24b7d63165b774fb2cec4bb10ffc881
#
_entry.id   e24b7d63165b774fb2cec4bb10ffc881
#
_cell.length_a   1.000
_cell.length_b   1.000
_cell.length_c   1.000
_cell.angle_alpha   90.00
_cell.angle_beta   90.00
_cell.angle_gamma   90.00
#
_symmetry.space_group_name_H-M   'P 1'
#
loop_
_entity.id
_entity.type
_entity.pdbx_description
1 polymer ?
#
loop_
_entity_poly.entity_id
_entity_poly.type
_entity_poly.pdbx_seq_one_letter_code
_entity_poly.pdbx_strand_id
1 'polypeptide(L)'
;MALSRSCLPAAPLKIRKRGAQLIEKITVIGGGATGHAAAAIYADKGFRVTLCDGERFAGRFKQIEANGGILLRGKVHAIGRIETATTDIEKAVAGAQLIAVHVMSPRHEEIARKIAPYLQDGQHILIVPGNLGAFIFRRVFDELHMTKKVTLTEQEGNLCPCRLTQDAEVTVGLPL
;
A
#
# COMPACT_ATOMS: atom_id res chain seq x y z
N MET A 1 5.54 -41.47 2.31
CA MET A 1 5.19 -40.83 3.61
C MET A 1 5.22 -39.34 3.44
N ALA A 2 4.07 -38.71 3.26
CA ALA A 2 3.94 -37.28 3.01
C ALA A 2 3.75 -36.54 4.33
N LEU A 3 4.66 -35.66 4.69
CA LEU A 3 4.51 -34.75 5.79
C LEU A 3 3.81 -33.48 5.30
N SER A 4 2.49 -33.45 5.48
CA SER A 4 1.69 -32.24 5.35
C SER A 4 1.98 -31.34 6.55
N ARG A 5 2.80 -30.33 6.37
CA ARG A 5 2.84 -29.20 7.30
C ARG A 5 1.71 -28.25 6.90
N SER A 6 0.62 -28.32 7.64
CA SER A 6 -0.44 -27.31 7.65
C SER A 6 0.16 -25.97 8.08
N CYS A 7 0.32 -25.08 7.13
CA CYS A 7 0.67 -23.68 7.43
C CYS A 7 -0.57 -23.02 8.04
N LEU A 8 -0.65 -23.00 9.36
CA LEU A 8 -1.65 -22.22 10.07
C LEU A 8 -1.39 -20.74 9.77
N PRO A 9 -2.42 -19.94 9.45
CA PRO A 9 -2.25 -18.51 9.28
C PRO A 9 -1.73 -17.91 10.60
N ALA A 10 -0.63 -17.18 10.51
CA ALA A 10 -0.09 -16.46 11.65
C ALA A 10 -1.17 -15.50 12.17
N ALA A 11 -1.53 -15.62 13.43
CA ALA A 11 -2.45 -14.70 14.07
C ALA A 11 -1.90 -13.26 13.96
N PRO A 12 -2.75 -12.27 13.66
CA PRO A 12 -2.30 -10.88 13.50
C PRO A 12 -1.60 -10.40 14.77
N LEU A 13 -0.42 -9.82 14.59
CA LEU A 13 0.39 -9.27 15.69
C LEU A 13 -0.34 -8.05 16.28
N LYS A 14 -1.12 -8.25 17.34
CA LYS A 14 -1.83 -7.17 18.05
C LYS A 14 -0.87 -6.45 19.00
N ILE A 15 -0.11 -5.48 18.50
CA ILE A 15 0.65 -4.56 19.35
C ILE A 15 -0.33 -3.52 19.92
N ARG A 16 -0.85 -3.74 21.12
CA ARG A 16 -1.66 -2.76 21.86
C ARG A 16 -0.76 -1.81 22.65
N LYS A 17 -0.51 -0.61 22.14
CA LYS A 17 -0.21 0.54 23.02
C LYS A 17 -1.53 1.13 23.50
N ARG A 18 -1.68 1.37 24.81
CA ARG A 18 -2.87 2.01 25.39
C ARG A 18 -3.11 3.35 24.67
N GLY A 19 -4.28 3.50 24.05
CA GLY A 19 -4.71 4.74 23.39
C GLY A 19 -4.34 4.89 21.91
N ALA A 20 -3.63 3.95 21.27
CA ALA A 20 -3.38 4.00 19.82
C ALA A 20 -4.53 3.33 19.06
N GLN A 21 -5.09 4.02 18.09
CA GLN A 21 -6.02 3.42 17.14
C GLN A 21 -5.28 2.35 16.33
N LEU A 22 -5.78 1.11 16.35
CA LEU A 22 -5.19 0.03 15.55
C LEU A 22 -5.43 0.32 14.06
N ILE A 23 -4.38 0.22 13.25
CA ILE A 23 -4.52 0.26 11.81
C ILE A 23 -5.11 -1.07 11.35
N GLU A 24 -6.22 -1.02 10.64
CA GLU A 24 -6.90 -2.17 10.04
C GLU A 24 -7.04 -2.00 8.52
N LYS A 25 -7.26 -0.76 8.07
CA LYS A 25 -7.47 -0.43 6.67
C LYS A 25 -6.30 0.37 6.10
N ILE A 26 -5.66 -0.18 5.08
CA ILE A 26 -4.50 0.40 4.39
C ILE A 26 -4.86 0.65 2.93
N THR A 27 -4.59 1.86 2.46
CA THR A 27 -4.57 2.14 1.02
C THR A 27 -3.13 2.20 0.54
N VAL A 28 -2.80 1.43 -0.48
CA VAL A 28 -1.52 1.47 -1.19
C VAL A 28 -1.71 2.25 -2.48
N ILE A 29 -0.97 3.36 -2.63
CA ILE A 29 -0.97 4.15 -3.86
C ILE A 29 0.28 3.82 -4.66
N GLY A 30 0.10 3.23 -5.83
CA GLY A 30 1.18 2.82 -6.73
C GLY A 30 0.93 1.47 -7.39
N GLY A 31 0.59 1.47 -8.68
CA GLY A 31 0.32 0.26 -9.48
C GLY A 31 1.58 -0.42 -10.05
N GLY A 32 2.78 -0.07 -9.55
CA GLY A 32 4.05 -0.69 -9.94
C GLY A 32 4.42 -1.91 -9.09
N ALA A 33 5.62 -2.45 -9.28
CA ALA A 33 6.10 -3.64 -8.57
C ALA A 33 6.07 -3.48 -7.04
N THR A 34 6.57 -2.35 -6.54
CA THR A 34 6.63 -2.10 -5.09
C THR A 34 5.26 -1.95 -4.46
N GLY A 35 4.31 -1.29 -5.16
CA GLY A 35 2.93 -1.17 -4.68
C GLY A 35 2.20 -2.51 -4.67
N HIS A 36 2.36 -3.35 -5.71
CA HIS A 36 1.80 -4.70 -5.73
C HIS A 36 2.39 -5.56 -4.60
N ALA A 37 3.72 -5.52 -4.41
CA ALA A 37 4.36 -6.26 -3.33
C ALA A 37 3.86 -5.80 -1.96
N ALA A 38 3.81 -4.49 -1.71
CA ALA A 38 3.32 -3.94 -0.46
C ALA A 38 1.85 -4.32 -0.19
N ALA A 39 0.97 -4.15 -1.19
CA ALA A 39 -0.44 -4.50 -1.06
C ALA A 39 -0.62 -5.99 -0.71
N ALA A 40 0.11 -6.88 -1.40
CA ALA A 40 0.05 -8.30 -1.14
C ALA A 40 0.58 -8.66 0.25
N ILE A 41 1.71 -8.08 0.67
CA ILE A 41 2.32 -8.33 1.97
C ILE A 41 1.41 -7.84 3.11
N TYR A 42 0.85 -6.65 3.00
CA TYR A 42 -0.09 -6.14 4.01
C TYR A 42 -1.35 -6.99 4.09
N ALA A 43 -1.90 -7.43 2.95
CA ALA A 43 -3.06 -8.32 2.94
C ALA A 43 -2.74 -9.69 3.56
N ASP A 44 -1.58 -10.27 3.29
CA ASP A 44 -1.10 -11.52 3.91
C ASP A 44 -0.94 -11.40 5.43
N LYS A 45 -0.62 -10.20 5.93
CA LYS A 45 -0.55 -9.88 7.37
C LYS A 45 -1.93 -9.60 8.00
N GLY A 46 -3.01 -9.71 7.25
CA GLY A 46 -4.38 -9.59 7.74
C GLY A 46 -4.96 -8.18 7.72
N PHE A 47 -4.31 -7.21 7.07
CA PHE A 47 -4.87 -5.88 6.85
C PHE A 47 -5.90 -5.90 5.71
N ARG A 48 -6.91 -5.04 5.81
CA ARG A 48 -7.83 -4.74 4.71
C ARG A 48 -7.13 -3.77 3.77
N VAL A 49 -6.83 -4.21 2.56
CA VAL A 49 -5.97 -3.45 1.65
C VAL A 49 -6.73 -3.02 0.40
N THR A 50 -6.63 -1.73 0.07
CA THR A 50 -7.01 -1.18 -1.23
C THR A 50 -5.75 -0.81 -2.01
N LEU A 51 -5.61 -1.27 -3.26
CA LEU A 51 -4.56 -0.85 -4.18
C LEU A 51 -5.11 0.18 -5.16
N CYS A 52 -4.46 1.34 -5.29
CA CYS A 52 -4.90 2.42 -6.17
C CYS A 52 -3.76 2.99 -7.01
N ASP A 53 -4.02 3.26 -8.28
CA ASP A 53 -3.21 4.14 -9.17
C ASP A 53 -4.09 4.58 -10.35
N GLY A 54 -3.53 5.39 -11.28
CA GLY A 54 -4.26 5.92 -12.43
C GLY A 54 -4.68 4.86 -13.47
N GLU A 55 -5.51 5.28 -14.43
CA GLU A 55 -6.16 4.44 -15.45
C GLU A 55 -5.22 3.53 -16.25
N ARG A 56 -3.96 3.92 -16.43
CA ARG A 56 -2.95 3.08 -17.11
C ARG A 56 -2.72 1.71 -16.42
N PHE A 57 -3.18 1.54 -15.17
CA PHE A 57 -3.07 0.31 -14.41
C PHE A 57 -4.37 -0.50 -14.35
N ALA A 58 -5.47 -0.01 -14.94
CA ALA A 58 -6.78 -0.66 -14.87
C ALA A 58 -6.75 -2.12 -15.38
N GLY A 59 -5.94 -2.42 -16.41
CA GLY A 59 -5.77 -3.79 -16.90
C GLY A 59 -5.20 -4.74 -15.85
N ARG A 60 -4.19 -4.29 -15.10
CA ARG A 60 -3.60 -5.08 -14.01
C ARG A 60 -4.58 -5.31 -12.86
N PHE A 61 -5.40 -4.32 -12.55
CA PHE A 61 -6.40 -4.41 -11.50
C PHE A 61 -7.47 -5.47 -11.82
N LYS A 62 -7.90 -5.55 -13.09
CA LYS A 62 -8.78 -6.65 -13.56
C LYS A 62 -8.13 -8.02 -13.39
N GLN A 63 -6.82 -8.11 -13.62
CA GLN A 63 -6.11 -9.37 -13.45
C GLN A 63 -5.98 -9.78 -11.98
N ILE A 64 -5.85 -8.81 -11.06
CA ILE A 64 -5.87 -9.08 -9.61
C ILE A 64 -7.21 -9.69 -9.19
N GLU A 65 -8.32 -9.15 -9.68
CA GLU A 65 -9.66 -9.70 -9.44
C GLU A 65 -9.80 -11.12 -9.99
N ALA A 66 -9.39 -11.34 -11.24
CA ALA A 66 -9.45 -12.65 -11.89
C ALA A 66 -8.62 -13.71 -11.16
N ASN A 67 -7.47 -13.33 -10.59
CA ASN A 67 -6.59 -14.22 -9.83
C ASN A 67 -7.03 -14.40 -8.36
N GLY A 68 -8.01 -13.64 -7.89
CA GLY A 68 -8.41 -13.61 -6.48
C GLY A 68 -7.36 -13.00 -5.55
N GLY A 69 -6.44 -12.18 -6.08
CA GLY A 69 -5.40 -11.50 -5.33
C GLY A 69 -4.10 -11.32 -6.11
N ILE A 70 -3.07 -10.86 -5.42
CA ILE A 70 -1.71 -10.66 -5.95
C ILE A 70 -0.82 -11.82 -5.52
N LEU A 71 -0.20 -12.50 -6.47
CA LEU A 71 0.70 -13.62 -6.23
C LEU A 71 2.10 -13.10 -5.85
N LEU A 72 2.61 -13.54 -4.71
CA LEU A 72 4.01 -13.36 -4.31
C LEU A 72 4.81 -14.61 -4.65
N ARG A 73 5.96 -14.42 -5.29
CA ARG A 73 6.91 -15.45 -5.69
C ARG A 73 8.33 -15.12 -5.20
N GLY A 74 9.24 -16.05 -5.40
CA GLY A 74 10.66 -15.87 -5.05
C GLY A 74 10.94 -16.30 -3.61
N LYS A 75 11.42 -15.39 -2.77
CA LYS A 75 11.74 -15.69 -1.36
C LYS A 75 10.49 -15.72 -0.47
N VAL A 76 9.37 -15.21 -0.96
CA VAL A 76 8.04 -15.26 -0.32
C VAL A 76 7.08 -15.94 -1.28
N HIS A 77 6.28 -16.86 -0.77
CA HIS A 77 5.22 -17.53 -1.54
C HIS A 77 3.90 -17.34 -0.80
N ALA A 78 3.05 -16.45 -1.32
CA ALA A 78 1.74 -16.14 -0.74
C ALA A 78 0.79 -15.62 -1.81
N ILE A 79 -0.48 -15.52 -1.45
CA ILE A 79 -1.51 -14.81 -2.21
C ILE A 79 -2.05 -13.70 -1.32
N GLY A 80 -1.68 -12.46 -1.63
CA GLY A 80 -2.23 -11.29 -0.96
C GLY A 80 -3.62 -11.00 -1.49
N ARG A 81 -4.65 -11.41 -0.74
CA ARG A 81 -6.06 -11.14 -1.08
C ARG A 81 -6.42 -9.74 -0.66
N ILE A 82 -6.22 -8.79 -1.55
CA ILE A 82 -6.61 -7.41 -1.32
C ILE A 82 -8.13 -7.24 -1.43
N GLU A 83 -8.68 -6.25 -0.71
CA GLU A 83 -10.12 -5.99 -0.70
C GLU A 83 -10.59 -5.36 -2.01
N THR A 84 -9.79 -4.43 -2.55
CA THR A 84 -10.14 -3.67 -3.76
C THR A 84 -8.89 -3.25 -4.53
N ALA A 85 -8.95 -3.29 -5.87
CA ALA A 85 -8.04 -2.59 -6.75
C ALA A 85 -8.84 -1.57 -7.57
N THR A 86 -8.44 -0.29 -7.57
CA THR A 86 -9.25 0.79 -8.17
C THR A 86 -8.41 1.91 -8.76
N THR A 87 -8.96 2.60 -9.75
CA THR A 87 -8.41 3.84 -10.28
C THR A 87 -9.04 5.09 -9.64
N ASP A 88 -10.06 4.91 -8.82
CA ASP A 88 -10.79 5.96 -8.11
C ASP A 88 -10.05 6.32 -6.80
N ILE A 89 -9.33 7.43 -6.81
CA ILE A 89 -8.52 7.89 -5.68
C ILE A 89 -9.39 8.31 -4.48
N GLU A 90 -10.57 8.87 -4.71
CA GLU A 90 -11.50 9.28 -3.66
C GLU A 90 -11.94 8.08 -2.84
N LYS A 91 -12.44 7.03 -3.51
CA LYS A 91 -12.84 5.78 -2.85
C LYS A 91 -11.67 5.10 -2.15
N ALA A 92 -10.48 5.17 -2.74
CA ALA A 92 -9.30 4.55 -2.15
C ALA A 92 -8.87 5.23 -0.84
N VAL A 93 -8.91 6.56 -0.78
CA VAL A 93 -8.48 7.35 0.40
C VAL A 93 -9.54 7.32 1.51
N ALA A 94 -10.83 7.19 1.14
CA ALA A 94 -11.94 7.23 2.08
C ALA A 94 -11.85 6.15 3.17
N GLY A 95 -11.74 6.59 4.42
CA GLY A 95 -11.69 5.71 5.60
C GLY A 95 -10.43 4.85 5.72
N ALA A 96 -9.39 5.08 4.92
CA ALA A 96 -8.08 4.50 5.13
C ALA A 96 -7.45 5.09 6.39
N GLN A 97 -6.87 4.26 7.25
CA GLN A 97 -6.14 4.74 8.43
C GLN A 97 -4.66 4.97 8.08
N LEU A 98 -4.11 4.18 7.14
CA LEU A 98 -2.78 4.34 6.58
C LEU A 98 -2.87 4.44 5.05
N ILE A 99 -2.23 5.46 4.49
CA ILE A 99 -2.06 5.65 3.05
C ILE A 99 -0.58 5.45 2.75
N ALA A 100 -0.22 4.29 2.20
CA ALA A 100 1.15 3.95 1.83
C ALA A 100 1.42 4.31 0.37
N VAL A 101 2.27 5.29 0.13
CA VAL A 101 2.57 5.84 -1.19
C VAL A 101 3.82 5.17 -1.76
N HIS A 102 3.63 4.26 -2.70
CA HIS A 102 4.68 3.48 -3.37
C HIS A 102 4.89 3.95 -4.81
N VAL A 103 5.29 5.20 -4.97
CA VAL A 103 5.59 5.80 -6.28
C VAL A 103 6.99 6.39 -6.32
N MET A 104 7.54 6.58 -7.51
CA MET A 104 8.82 7.26 -7.67
C MET A 104 8.71 8.73 -7.27
N SER A 105 9.80 9.30 -6.72
CA SER A 105 9.85 10.66 -6.18
C SER A 105 9.32 11.76 -7.12
N PRO A 106 9.52 11.71 -8.45
CA PRO A 106 8.94 12.71 -9.36
C PRO A 106 7.40 12.77 -9.34
N ARG A 107 6.73 11.73 -8.83
CA ARG A 107 5.27 11.69 -8.71
C ARG A 107 4.74 12.14 -7.34
N HIS A 108 5.60 12.44 -6.37
CA HIS A 108 5.17 12.79 -5.02
C HIS A 108 4.24 14.02 -5.02
N GLU A 109 4.57 15.07 -5.78
CA GLU A 109 3.72 16.26 -5.88
C GLU A 109 2.36 15.94 -6.52
N GLU A 110 2.34 15.17 -7.63
CA GLU A 110 1.12 14.73 -8.29
C GLU A 110 0.20 14.00 -7.30
N ILE A 111 0.76 13.04 -6.56
CA ILE A 111 -0.02 12.24 -5.61
C ILE A 111 -0.51 13.09 -4.44
N ALA A 112 0.35 13.96 -3.89
CA ALA A 112 -0.04 14.86 -2.80
C ALA A 112 -1.25 15.71 -3.20
N ARG A 113 -1.22 16.32 -4.39
CA ARG A 113 -2.34 17.12 -4.91
C ARG A 113 -3.60 16.30 -5.12
N LYS A 114 -3.47 15.06 -5.61
CA LYS A 114 -4.62 14.17 -5.88
C LYS A 114 -5.32 13.71 -4.61
N ILE A 115 -4.58 13.40 -3.54
CA ILE A 115 -5.19 12.89 -2.31
C ILE A 115 -5.67 13.99 -1.37
N ALA A 116 -5.05 15.16 -1.40
CA ALA A 116 -5.34 16.25 -0.46
C ALA A 116 -6.84 16.56 -0.27
N PRO A 117 -7.68 16.62 -1.34
CA PRO A 117 -9.11 16.91 -1.18
C PRO A 117 -9.89 15.88 -0.37
N TYR A 118 -9.42 14.63 -0.36
CA TYR A 118 -10.12 13.48 0.21
C TYR A 118 -9.58 13.03 1.57
N LEU A 119 -8.49 13.68 2.04
CA LEU A 119 -7.88 13.35 3.33
C LEU A 119 -8.80 13.67 4.50
N GLN A 120 -8.67 12.88 5.56
CA GLN A 120 -9.44 13.00 6.80
C GLN A 120 -8.50 13.16 8.00
N ASP A 121 -9.00 13.77 9.07
CA ASP A 121 -8.24 13.92 10.31
C ASP A 121 -7.82 12.55 10.88
N GLY A 122 -6.58 12.48 11.34
CA GLY A 122 -6.01 11.29 11.97
C GLY A 122 -5.43 10.26 10.99
N GLN A 123 -5.54 10.47 9.68
CA GLN A 123 -4.90 9.58 8.71
C GLN A 123 -3.37 9.68 8.76
N HIS A 124 -2.71 8.55 8.54
CA HIS A 124 -1.26 8.46 8.41
C HIS A 124 -0.89 8.29 6.93
N ILE A 125 0.11 9.01 6.48
CA ILE A 125 0.67 8.89 5.13
C ILE A 125 2.10 8.41 5.27
N LEU A 126 2.41 7.25 4.69
CA LEU A 126 3.74 6.65 4.64
C LEU A 126 4.27 6.72 3.20
N ILE A 127 5.38 7.39 2.98
CA ILE A 127 5.99 7.57 1.67
C ILE A 127 7.15 6.56 1.53
N VAL A 128 7.14 5.75 0.45
CA VAL A 128 8.08 4.64 0.24
C VAL A 128 8.59 4.60 -1.20
N PRO A 129 9.89 4.78 -1.44
CA PRO A 129 10.88 5.37 -0.56
C PRO A 129 10.60 6.86 -0.35
N GLY A 130 10.97 7.37 0.82
CA GLY A 130 10.66 8.75 1.21
C GLY A 130 11.39 9.80 0.37
N ASN A 131 12.71 9.75 0.37
CA ASN A 131 13.57 10.67 -0.38
C ASN A 131 13.19 12.15 -0.18
N LEU A 132 12.92 12.55 1.06
CA LEU A 132 12.42 13.89 1.43
C LEU A 132 11.03 14.23 0.85
N GLY A 133 10.25 13.21 0.50
CA GLY A 133 8.90 13.36 -0.05
C GLY A 133 7.94 14.02 0.93
N ALA A 134 8.13 13.83 2.24
CA ALA A 134 7.29 14.48 3.26
C ALA A 134 7.34 16.02 3.17
N PHE A 135 8.48 16.60 2.81
CA PHE A 135 8.57 18.05 2.56
C PHE A 135 7.77 18.46 1.32
N ILE A 136 7.77 17.64 0.27
CA ILE A 136 6.95 17.88 -0.94
C ILE A 136 5.47 17.83 -0.58
N PHE A 137 5.05 16.78 0.15
CA PHE A 137 3.66 16.65 0.61
C PHE A 137 3.25 17.83 1.49
N ARG A 138 4.11 18.22 2.46
CA ARG A 138 3.82 19.36 3.33
C ARG A 138 3.65 20.65 2.54
N ARG A 139 4.60 20.98 1.65
CA ARG A 139 4.50 22.14 0.77
C ARG A 139 3.19 22.16 -0.02
N VAL A 140 2.82 21.02 -0.64
CA VAL A 140 1.57 20.93 -1.42
C VAL A 140 0.35 21.16 -0.53
N PHE A 141 0.33 20.58 0.67
CA PHE A 141 -0.79 20.74 1.60
C PHE A 141 -0.92 22.20 2.08
N ASP A 142 0.20 22.88 2.30
CA ASP A 142 0.22 24.30 2.67
C ASP A 142 -0.26 25.18 1.50
N GLU A 143 0.18 24.91 0.26
CA GLU A 143 -0.28 25.59 -0.96
C GLU A 143 -1.80 25.42 -1.19
N LEU A 144 -2.35 24.26 -0.85
CA LEU A 144 -3.78 23.95 -0.95
C LEU A 144 -4.58 24.39 0.26
N HIS A 145 -3.96 25.06 1.24
CA HIS A 145 -4.57 25.48 2.50
C HIS A 145 -5.32 24.34 3.22
N MET A 146 -4.74 23.12 3.17
CA MET A 146 -5.34 21.94 3.77
C MET A 146 -5.40 22.07 5.30
N THR A 147 -6.60 21.95 5.85
CA THR A 147 -6.83 22.07 7.30
C THR A 147 -6.81 20.72 8.04
N LYS A 148 -6.80 19.61 7.31
CA LYS A 148 -6.84 18.26 7.91
C LYS A 148 -5.54 17.93 8.63
N LYS A 149 -5.68 17.32 9.82
CA LYS A 149 -4.55 16.89 10.65
C LYS A 149 -4.12 15.49 10.28
N VAL A 150 -3.09 15.37 9.46
CA VAL A 150 -2.51 14.08 9.02
C VAL A 150 -1.08 13.95 9.53
N THR A 151 -0.64 12.70 9.73
CA THR A 151 0.76 12.40 10.06
C THR A 151 1.50 12.00 8.79
N LEU A 152 2.60 12.68 8.48
CA LEU A 152 3.51 12.31 7.40
C LEU A 152 4.70 11.54 7.96
N THR A 153 5.00 10.39 7.37
CA THR A 153 6.16 9.55 7.67
C THR A 153 6.85 9.10 6.40
N GLU A 154 8.13 8.82 6.49
CA GLU A 154 8.93 8.31 5.40
C GLU A 154 9.61 7.01 5.78
N GLN A 155 9.75 6.11 4.81
CA GLN A 155 10.65 4.97 4.91
C GLN A 155 11.91 5.26 4.09
N GLU A 156 13.07 4.97 4.63
CA GLU A 156 14.37 5.25 4.00
C GLU A 156 14.53 4.52 2.66
N GLY A 157 14.11 3.27 2.58
CA GLY A 157 14.22 2.45 1.36
C GLY A 157 12.89 1.85 0.93
N ASN A 158 12.94 1.01 -0.10
CA ASN A 158 11.80 0.19 -0.50
C ASN A 158 11.53 -0.92 0.53
N LEU A 159 10.29 -1.38 0.59
CA LEU A 159 9.89 -2.46 1.48
C LEU A 159 10.71 -3.75 1.22
N CYS A 160 10.92 -4.08 -0.05
CA CYS A 160 11.75 -5.18 -0.50
C CYS A 160 12.17 -4.99 -1.96
N PRO A 161 13.29 -5.61 -2.39
CA PRO A 161 13.61 -5.73 -3.81
C PRO A 161 12.56 -6.64 -4.46
N CYS A 162 11.87 -6.12 -5.46
CA CYS A 162 10.80 -6.85 -6.13
C CYS A 162 10.68 -6.47 -7.61
N ARG A 163 10.08 -7.37 -8.38
CA ARG A 163 9.79 -7.15 -9.80
C ARG A 163 8.43 -7.73 -10.15
N LEU A 164 7.62 -6.99 -10.89
CA LEU A 164 6.45 -7.54 -11.57
C LEU A 164 6.91 -8.50 -12.66
N THR A 165 6.49 -9.76 -12.58
CA THR A 165 6.78 -10.81 -13.57
C THR A 165 5.62 -10.97 -14.53
N GLN A 166 4.41 -10.77 -14.04
CA GLN A 166 3.16 -10.72 -14.81
C GLN A 166 2.19 -9.73 -14.14
N ASP A 167 1.09 -9.40 -14.80
CA ASP A 167 0.01 -8.66 -14.15
C ASP A 167 -0.51 -9.47 -12.95
N ALA A 168 -0.60 -8.82 -11.79
CA ALA A 168 -0.95 -9.45 -10.51
C ALA A 168 0.03 -10.52 -9.98
N GLU A 169 1.28 -10.57 -10.47
CA GLU A 169 2.33 -11.43 -9.91
C GLU A 169 3.62 -10.65 -9.66
N VAL A 170 4.18 -10.77 -8.46
CA VAL A 170 5.40 -10.10 -8.04
C VAL A 170 6.40 -11.10 -7.49
N THR A 171 7.62 -11.07 -8.02
CA THR A 171 8.76 -11.80 -7.44
C THR A 171 9.48 -10.93 -6.42
N VAL A 172 9.65 -11.44 -5.21
CA VAL A 172 10.31 -10.81 -4.07
C VAL A 172 11.70 -11.43 -3.90
N GLY A 173 12.74 -10.58 -3.85
CA GLY A 173 14.14 -11.00 -3.86
C GLY A 173 14.73 -11.36 -2.49
N LEU A 174 14.14 -10.86 -1.39
CA LEU A 174 14.60 -11.10 -0.02
C LEU A 174 13.46 -11.65 0.84
N PRO A 175 13.77 -12.46 1.89
CA PRO A 175 12.79 -12.82 2.91
C PRO A 175 12.37 -11.55 3.68
N LEU A 176 11.11 -11.52 4.11
CA LEU A 176 10.50 -10.41 4.85
C LEU A 176 10.53 -10.70 6.35
#